data_07f6cbdaddb076a4092f5909f83605f0
#
_entry.id   07f6cbdaddb076a4092f5909f83605f0
#
_cell.length_a   1.000
_cell.length_b   1.000
_cell.length_c   1.000
_cell.angle_alpha   90.00
_cell.angle_beta   90.00
_cell.angle_gamma   90.00
#
_symmetry.space_group_name_H-M   'P 1'
#
loop_
_entity.id
_entity.type
_entity.pdbx_description
1 polymer ?
#
loop_
_entity_poly.entity_id
_entity_poly.type
_entity_poly.pdbx_seq_one_letter_code
_entity_poly.pdbx_strand_id
1 'polypeptide(L)'
;RDRSVSRGLGDVYKRQEYSNVKKVIGVVSGKGGVGKSLVTSMLTTAMQVKGNACGILDADITGPSIPKAFGLKGPAMQNEMGLLPAKTKTGIEVMSINLLLDKEDQPVVWRGPVISGVIQQFWSEVFWGDVDYMFVDMPPGTGDVALTVFQSLPVDGIVIVTTPQDLVTMIVKKAVNMANMMNIPILGIVENMSYLECPDCGKKISVFGESKLDEVAKELNIPVLAKLPIRSEIASLVDKGAVELAEIKELYDAADKIKDCLLYTSDAADE
;
A
#
# COMPACT_ATOMS: atom_id res chain seq x y z
N ARG A 1 16.71 31.15 28.51
CA ARG A 1 16.98 31.05 27.08
C ARG A 1 17.72 29.74 26.86
N ASP A 2 17.30 28.91 25.94
CA ASP A 2 17.81 27.56 25.59
C ASP A 2 17.28 26.38 26.41
N ARG A 3 15.97 26.18 26.40
CA ARG A 3 15.35 24.90 26.82
C ARG A 3 14.47 24.21 25.74
N SER A 4 14.36 24.79 24.53
CA SER A 4 13.47 24.27 23.51
C SER A 4 14.14 23.34 22.46
N VAL A 5 15.48 23.37 22.33
CA VAL A 5 16.19 22.60 21.30
C VAL A 5 16.55 21.18 21.75
N SER A 6 16.72 20.94 23.06
CA SER A 6 17.11 19.62 23.56
C SER A 6 15.95 18.62 23.74
N ARG A 7 14.68 19.09 23.74
CA ARG A 7 13.52 18.20 23.82
C ARG A 7 13.24 17.45 22.51
N GLY A 8 13.48 18.06 21.37
CA GLY A 8 13.19 17.45 20.07
C GLY A 8 14.06 16.24 19.72
N LEU A 9 15.36 16.30 20.00
CA LEU A 9 16.28 15.20 19.67
C LEU A 9 16.10 13.97 20.58
N GLY A 10 15.86 14.19 21.87
CA GLY A 10 15.61 13.10 22.82
C GLY A 10 14.30 12.35 22.54
N ASP A 11 13.28 13.06 22.06
CA ASP A 11 11.98 12.46 21.70
C ASP A 11 12.05 11.69 20.36
N VAL A 12 12.85 12.14 19.40
CA VAL A 12 13.08 11.41 18.13
C VAL A 12 13.81 10.09 18.39
N TYR A 13 14.84 10.09 19.23
CA TYR A 13 15.57 8.86 19.61
C TYR A 13 14.66 7.88 20.36
N LYS A 14 13.83 8.35 21.30
CA LYS A 14 12.87 7.50 22.02
C LYS A 14 11.81 6.90 21.09
N ARG A 15 11.36 7.63 20.07
CA ARG A 15 10.35 7.15 19.11
C ARG A 15 10.88 6.05 18.21
N GLN A 16 12.13 6.12 17.75
CA GLN A 16 12.80 5.04 17.02
C GLN A 16 13.00 3.77 17.86
N GLU A 17 13.07 3.90 19.20
CA GLU A 17 13.17 2.77 20.13
C GLU A 17 11.86 1.96 20.25
N TYR A 18 10.70 2.55 19.87
CA TYR A 18 9.36 1.95 19.99
C TYR A 18 8.66 1.67 18.66
N SER A 19 9.34 1.88 17.54
CA SER A 19 8.80 1.60 16.19
C SER A 19 9.83 0.81 15.40
N ASN A 20 9.55 -0.47 15.18
CA ASN A 20 10.41 -1.38 14.44
C ASN A 20 9.67 -1.91 13.21
N VAL A 21 9.84 -1.24 12.07
CA VAL A 21 9.27 -1.66 10.80
C VAL A 21 10.34 -2.38 10.00
N LYS A 22 10.16 -3.69 9.75
CA LYS A 22 11.21 -4.52 9.14
C LYS A 22 11.28 -4.36 7.63
N LYS A 23 10.12 -4.30 6.95
CA LYS A 23 10.04 -4.20 5.48
C LYS A 23 8.95 -3.22 5.07
N VAL A 24 9.26 -2.37 4.10
CA VAL A 24 8.35 -1.36 3.55
C VAL A 24 8.07 -1.65 2.09
N ILE A 25 6.79 -1.83 1.73
CA ILE A 25 6.34 -2.22 0.40
C ILE A 25 5.46 -1.11 -0.17
N GLY A 26 5.91 -0.43 -1.22
CA GLY A 26 5.11 0.54 -1.94
C GLY A 26 4.13 -0.13 -2.90
N VAL A 27 2.84 0.21 -2.82
CA VAL A 27 1.84 -0.23 -3.79
C VAL A 27 1.54 0.90 -4.74
N VAL A 28 1.85 0.72 -6.02
CA VAL A 28 1.80 1.74 -7.06
C VAL A 28 0.82 1.39 -8.17
N SER A 29 0.31 2.40 -8.84
CA SER A 29 -0.47 2.24 -10.07
C SER A 29 -0.13 3.33 -11.05
N GLY A 30 -0.14 3.02 -12.35
CA GLY A 30 0.15 4.02 -13.39
C GLY A 30 -1.00 4.99 -13.65
N LYS A 31 -2.21 4.72 -13.15
CA LYS A 31 -3.39 5.59 -13.22
C LYS A 31 -4.31 5.39 -12.03
N GLY A 32 -5.21 6.35 -11.79
CA GLY A 32 -6.29 6.22 -10.80
C GLY A 32 -7.38 5.22 -11.25
N GLY A 33 -8.14 4.69 -10.27
CA GLY A 33 -9.31 3.85 -10.54
C GLY A 33 -9.03 2.37 -10.84
N VAL A 34 -7.79 1.90 -10.73
CA VAL A 34 -7.46 0.47 -10.91
C VAL A 34 -7.72 -0.39 -9.65
N GLY A 35 -8.16 0.23 -8.57
CA GLY A 35 -8.38 -0.46 -7.29
C GLY A 35 -7.12 -0.68 -6.48
N LYS A 36 -6.09 0.18 -6.61
CA LYS A 36 -4.83 0.13 -5.87
C LYS A 36 -5.06 -0.02 -4.36
N SER A 37 -5.81 0.89 -3.75
CA SER A 37 -6.06 0.88 -2.30
C SER A 37 -6.83 -0.36 -1.83
N LEU A 38 -7.73 -0.88 -2.67
CA LEU A 38 -8.39 -2.16 -2.41
C LEU A 38 -7.38 -3.31 -2.41
N VAL A 39 -6.51 -3.38 -3.41
CA VAL A 39 -5.45 -4.40 -3.49
C VAL A 39 -4.49 -4.25 -2.31
N THR A 40 -4.10 -3.03 -1.93
CA THR A 40 -3.28 -2.75 -0.75
C THR A 40 -3.93 -3.33 0.51
N SER A 41 -5.22 -3.03 0.74
CA SER A 41 -5.98 -3.52 1.90
C SER A 41 -6.04 -5.04 1.95
N MET A 42 -6.41 -5.68 0.83
CA MET A 42 -6.55 -7.13 0.75
C MET A 42 -5.20 -7.86 0.84
N LEU A 43 -4.14 -7.32 0.23
CA LEU A 43 -2.80 -7.90 0.29
C LEU A 43 -2.22 -7.81 1.72
N THR A 44 -2.43 -6.68 2.39
CA THR A 44 -2.05 -6.52 3.80
C THR A 44 -2.82 -7.50 4.69
N THR A 45 -4.13 -7.66 4.47
CA THR A 45 -4.94 -8.65 5.18
C THR A 45 -4.43 -10.08 4.95
N ALA A 46 -4.10 -10.43 3.71
CA ALA A 46 -3.53 -11.75 3.39
C ALA A 46 -2.19 -11.99 4.12
N MET A 47 -1.35 -10.96 4.21
CA MET A 47 -0.08 -11.03 4.94
C MET A 47 -0.30 -11.19 6.45
N GLN A 48 -1.28 -10.45 7.02
CA GLN A 48 -1.67 -10.52 8.42
C GLN A 48 -2.21 -11.91 8.81
N VAL A 49 -3.09 -12.50 7.98
CA VAL A 49 -3.65 -13.85 8.18
C VAL A 49 -2.56 -14.91 8.20
N LYS A 50 -1.44 -14.70 7.53
CA LYS A 50 -0.25 -15.57 7.56
C LYS A 50 0.61 -15.39 8.83
N GLY A 51 0.13 -14.62 9.81
CA GLY A 51 0.79 -14.47 11.12
C GLY A 51 1.88 -13.40 11.17
N ASN A 52 1.92 -12.48 10.20
CA ASN A 52 2.86 -11.37 10.22
C ASN A 52 2.17 -10.12 10.82
N ALA A 53 2.89 -9.34 11.60
CA ALA A 53 2.41 -8.02 12.04
C ALA A 53 2.46 -7.04 10.87
N CYS A 54 1.32 -6.44 10.52
CA CYS A 54 1.22 -5.59 9.34
C CYS A 54 0.75 -4.18 9.66
N GLY A 55 1.24 -3.21 8.87
CA GLY A 55 0.78 -1.84 8.88
C GLY A 55 0.42 -1.33 7.48
N ILE A 56 -0.42 -0.31 7.43
CA ILE A 56 -0.73 0.45 6.21
C ILE A 56 -0.50 1.93 6.47
N LEU A 57 0.37 2.53 5.64
CA LEU A 57 0.52 3.96 5.54
C LEU A 57 -0.19 4.42 4.28
N ASP A 58 -1.34 5.11 4.44
CA ASP A 58 -2.12 5.67 3.33
C ASP A 58 -1.53 7.01 2.92
N ALA A 59 -0.80 7.00 1.80
CA ALA A 59 -0.19 8.17 1.18
C ALA A 59 -1.02 8.73 0.01
N ASP A 60 -2.17 8.13 -0.31
CA ASP A 60 -3.10 8.66 -1.33
C ASP A 60 -4.06 9.68 -0.71
N ILE A 61 -3.59 10.90 -0.59
CA ILE A 61 -4.33 12.01 0.01
C ILE A 61 -5.55 12.43 -0.83
N THR A 62 -5.56 12.09 -2.12
CA THR A 62 -6.59 12.52 -3.05
C THR A 62 -7.88 11.69 -2.99
N GLY A 63 -7.80 10.49 -2.47
CA GLY A 63 -8.94 9.57 -2.38
C GLY A 63 -8.76 8.55 -1.25
N PRO A 64 -8.71 8.99 0.01
CA PRO A 64 -8.40 8.13 1.14
C PRO A 64 -9.49 7.09 1.35
N SER A 65 -9.28 5.92 0.82
CA SER A 65 -10.22 4.80 0.85
C SER A 65 -9.87 3.73 1.89
N ILE A 66 -8.64 3.74 2.40
CA ILE A 66 -8.17 2.73 3.36
C ILE A 66 -8.97 2.73 4.67
N PRO A 67 -9.15 3.86 5.40
CA PRO A 67 -9.93 3.85 6.63
C PRO A 67 -11.36 3.36 6.42
N LYS A 68 -12.01 3.78 5.33
CA LYS A 68 -13.36 3.35 4.98
C LYS A 68 -13.45 1.84 4.75
N ALA A 69 -12.48 1.27 4.01
CA ALA A 69 -12.46 -0.16 3.70
C ALA A 69 -12.36 -1.05 4.96
N PHE A 70 -11.66 -0.57 5.99
CA PHE A 70 -11.53 -1.24 7.29
C PHE A 70 -12.56 -0.82 8.33
N GLY A 71 -13.44 0.14 8.01
CA GLY A 71 -14.45 0.66 8.93
C GLY A 71 -13.87 1.46 10.10
N LEU A 72 -12.67 2.03 9.91
CA LEU A 72 -12.02 2.90 10.88
C LEU A 72 -12.70 4.27 10.87
N LYS A 73 -13.02 4.78 12.05
CA LYS A 73 -13.73 6.05 12.24
C LYS A 73 -13.05 6.90 13.29
N GLY A 74 -13.20 8.20 13.13
CA GLY A 74 -12.73 9.19 14.10
C GLY A 74 -11.25 9.55 13.93
N PRO A 75 -10.80 10.57 14.67
CA PRO A 75 -9.45 11.04 14.63
C PRO A 75 -8.48 9.98 15.19
N ALA A 76 -7.27 9.94 14.62
CA ALA A 76 -6.18 9.16 15.20
C ALA A 76 -5.95 9.58 16.65
N MET A 77 -5.72 8.61 17.52
CA MET A 77 -5.46 8.90 18.93
C MET A 77 -4.04 9.47 19.10
N GLN A 78 -3.92 10.39 20.04
CA GLN A 78 -2.63 10.94 20.43
C GLN A 78 -2.45 10.72 21.92
N ASN A 79 -1.25 10.32 22.33
CA ASN A 79 -0.83 10.26 23.72
C ASN A 79 0.38 11.16 23.97
N GLU A 80 0.94 11.13 25.19
CA GLU A 80 2.10 11.93 25.56
C GLU A 80 3.35 11.62 24.71
N MET A 81 3.39 10.46 24.07
CA MET A 81 4.50 9.99 23.24
C MET A 81 4.34 10.30 21.74
N GLY A 82 3.15 10.64 21.26
CA GLY A 82 2.90 11.00 19.86
C GLY A 82 1.60 10.43 19.29
N LEU A 83 1.54 10.33 17.96
CA LEU A 83 0.41 9.78 17.22
C LEU A 83 0.39 8.25 17.31
N LEU A 84 -0.80 7.70 17.55
CA LEU A 84 -1.03 6.25 17.52
C LEU A 84 -1.76 5.88 16.21
N PRO A 85 -1.33 4.80 15.54
CA PRO A 85 -2.07 4.28 14.39
C PRO A 85 -3.43 3.75 14.84
N ALA A 86 -4.43 3.85 13.99
CA ALA A 86 -5.70 3.17 14.20
C ALA A 86 -5.50 1.67 13.99
N LYS A 87 -6.09 0.83 14.85
CA LYS A 87 -6.02 -0.63 14.71
C LYS A 87 -7.30 -1.18 14.12
N THR A 88 -7.16 -2.01 13.11
CA THR A 88 -8.28 -2.78 12.55
C THR A 88 -8.69 -3.92 13.48
N LYS A 89 -9.76 -4.63 13.14
CA LYS A 89 -10.25 -5.77 13.95
C LYS A 89 -9.27 -6.92 14.03
N THR A 90 -8.45 -7.13 13.00
CA THR A 90 -7.42 -8.18 12.97
C THR A 90 -6.05 -7.68 13.49
N GLY A 91 -5.97 -6.40 13.88
CA GLY A 91 -4.76 -5.83 14.47
C GLY A 91 -3.82 -5.16 13.47
N ILE A 92 -4.21 -4.96 12.20
CA ILE A 92 -3.43 -4.17 11.25
C ILE A 92 -3.39 -2.72 11.71
N GLU A 93 -2.22 -2.12 11.72
CA GLU A 93 -2.02 -0.74 12.11
C GLU A 93 -2.17 0.18 10.88
N VAL A 94 -3.03 1.20 10.98
CA VAL A 94 -3.36 2.08 9.85
C VAL A 94 -3.16 3.52 10.22
N MET A 95 -2.43 4.25 9.37
CA MET A 95 -2.36 5.70 9.42
C MET A 95 -2.74 6.29 8.06
N SER A 96 -3.67 7.23 8.08
CA SER A 96 -4.14 7.97 6.91
C SER A 96 -4.39 9.41 7.31
N ILE A 97 -4.23 10.32 6.36
CA ILE A 97 -4.52 11.73 6.63
C ILE A 97 -5.97 11.96 7.01
N ASN A 98 -6.88 11.13 6.53
CA ASN A 98 -8.31 11.23 6.89
C ASN A 98 -8.57 10.95 8.37
N LEU A 99 -7.69 10.22 9.03
CA LEU A 99 -7.77 10.00 10.47
C LEU A 99 -7.27 11.22 11.29
N LEU A 100 -6.78 12.27 10.62
CA LEU A 100 -6.40 13.54 11.27
C LEU A 100 -7.40 14.66 11.00
N LEU A 101 -8.38 14.45 10.12
CA LEU A 101 -9.37 15.46 9.77
C LEU A 101 -10.59 15.34 10.69
N ASP A 102 -11.08 16.48 11.19
CA ASP A 102 -12.28 16.53 12.01
C ASP A 102 -13.56 16.12 11.24
N LYS A 103 -13.53 16.27 9.91
CA LYS A 103 -14.62 15.91 8.99
C LYS A 103 -14.06 15.23 7.75
N GLU A 104 -14.66 14.10 7.38
CA GLU A 104 -14.26 13.29 6.21
C GLU A 104 -14.43 14.02 4.87
N ASP A 105 -15.33 15.00 4.79
CA ASP A 105 -15.68 15.78 3.59
C ASP A 105 -14.95 17.12 3.48
N GLN A 106 -13.99 17.38 4.37
CA GLN A 106 -13.27 18.64 4.37
C GLN A 106 -12.29 18.68 3.16
N PRO A 107 -12.50 19.60 2.20
CA PRO A 107 -11.59 19.71 1.07
C PRO A 107 -10.22 20.23 1.54
N VAL A 108 -9.20 19.43 1.35
CA VAL A 108 -7.83 19.81 1.68
C VAL A 108 -7.03 19.95 0.41
N VAL A 109 -6.55 21.16 0.15
CA VAL A 109 -5.69 21.44 -1.01
C VAL A 109 -4.23 21.22 -0.61
N TRP A 110 -3.72 20.06 -0.93
CA TRP A 110 -2.33 19.71 -0.65
C TRP A 110 -1.44 19.96 -1.87
N ARG A 111 -0.34 20.66 -1.67
CA ARG A 111 0.74 20.78 -2.67
C ARG A 111 1.80 19.72 -2.39
N GLY A 112 2.50 19.25 -3.42
CA GLY A 112 3.48 18.16 -3.32
C GLY A 112 4.44 18.23 -2.11
N PRO A 113 5.09 19.38 -1.81
CA PRO A 113 5.98 19.51 -0.65
C PRO A 113 5.29 19.28 0.70
N VAL A 114 4.01 19.67 0.81
CA VAL A 114 3.23 19.49 2.05
C VAL A 114 2.88 18.00 2.23
N ILE A 115 2.54 17.32 1.14
CA ILE A 115 2.27 15.87 1.14
C ILE A 115 3.48 15.10 1.67
N SER A 116 4.66 15.38 1.12
CA SER A 116 5.90 14.76 1.56
C SER A 116 6.17 14.97 3.05
N GLY A 117 5.98 16.21 3.53
CA GLY A 117 6.15 16.54 4.96
C GLY A 117 5.23 15.71 5.87
N VAL A 118 3.95 15.57 5.48
CA VAL A 118 2.98 14.76 6.24
C VAL A 118 3.34 13.28 6.23
N ILE A 119 3.74 12.73 5.09
CA ILE A 119 4.16 11.33 4.99
C ILE A 119 5.42 11.06 5.82
N GLN A 120 6.39 11.98 5.81
CA GLN A 120 7.56 11.91 6.68
C GLN A 120 7.18 11.95 8.17
N GLN A 121 6.22 12.80 8.54
CA GLN A 121 5.69 12.83 9.91
C GLN A 121 5.01 11.52 10.29
N PHE A 122 4.19 10.95 9.41
CA PHE A 122 3.57 9.64 9.66
C PHE A 122 4.61 8.54 9.84
N TRP A 123 5.69 8.58 9.08
CA TRP A 123 6.78 7.63 9.23
C TRP A 123 7.54 7.82 10.54
N SER A 124 7.87 9.06 10.91
CA SER A 124 8.78 9.36 12.02
C SER A 124 8.08 9.62 13.36
N GLU A 125 6.80 10.03 13.36
CA GLU A 125 6.10 10.49 14.57
C GLU A 125 4.98 9.54 15.04
N VAL A 126 4.59 8.57 14.21
CA VAL A 126 3.60 7.55 14.56
C VAL A 126 4.29 6.39 15.28
N PHE A 127 3.67 5.93 16.36
CA PHE A 127 4.10 4.75 17.11
C PHE A 127 3.59 3.48 16.44
N TRP A 128 4.35 2.95 15.48
CA TRP A 128 3.98 1.75 14.74
C TRP A 128 4.15 0.45 15.53
N GLY A 129 4.93 0.45 16.62
CA GLY A 129 5.29 -0.78 17.34
C GLY A 129 6.14 -1.72 16.48
N ASP A 130 5.96 -3.02 16.66
CA ASP A 130 6.65 -4.05 15.85
C ASP A 130 5.79 -4.41 14.64
N VAL A 131 6.24 -4.01 13.45
CA VAL A 131 5.61 -4.29 12.15
C VAL A 131 6.56 -5.06 11.26
N ASP A 132 6.17 -6.26 10.84
CA ASP A 132 6.97 -7.07 9.92
C ASP A 132 6.91 -6.50 8.50
N TYR A 133 5.70 -6.11 8.05
CA TYR A 133 5.46 -5.58 6.71
C TYR A 133 4.57 -4.34 6.75
N MET A 134 5.12 -3.20 6.32
CA MET A 134 4.40 -1.96 6.12
C MET A 134 4.05 -1.81 4.65
N PHE A 135 2.75 -1.75 4.33
CA PHE A 135 2.28 -1.43 2.99
C PHE A 135 2.01 0.07 2.88
N VAL A 136 2.57 0.68 1.86
CA VAL A 136 2.34 2.11 1.57
C VAL A 136 1.43 2.22 0.37
N ASP A 137 0.20 2.71 0.58
CA ASP A 137 -0.74 3.00 -0.50
C ASP A 137 -0.34 4.31 -1.18
N MET A 138 0.35 4.21 -2.30
CA MET A 138 0.99 5.35 -2.99
C MET A 138 -0.04 6.22 -3.71
N PRO A 139 0.22 7.52 -3.89
CA PRO A 139 -0.59 8.35 -4.78
C PRO A 139 -0.69 7.74 -6.19
N PRO A 140 -1.82 7.95 -6.91
CA PRO A 140 -1.98 7.40 -8.25
C PRO A 140 -1.02 8.06 -9.25
N GLY A 141 -0.58 7.27 -10.23
CA GLY A 141 0.35 7.72 -11.27
C GLY A 141 1.82 7.54 -10.90
N THR A 142 2.68 7.98 -11.80
CA THR A 142 4.15 7.89 -11.70
C THR A 142 4.81 9.27 -11.78
N GLY A 143 4.09 10.29 -11.34
CA GLY A 143 4.55 11.68 -11.37
C GLY A 143 5.28 12.14 -10.12
N ASP A 144 5.53 13.42 -10.02
CA ASP A 144 6.35 14.06 -8.98
C ASP A 144 5.90 13.75 -7.55
N VAL A 145 4.58 13.62 -7.32
CA VAL A 145 4.04 13.33 -5.99
C VAL A 145 4.46 11.91 -5.54
N ALA A 146 4.31 10.91 -6.42
CA ALA A 146 4.71 9.54 -6.13
C ALA A 146 6.23 9.46 -5.90
N LEU A 147 7.04 10.11 -6.74
CA LEU A 147 8.49 10.18 -6.57
C LEU A 147 8.88 10.81 -5.24
N THR A 148 8.22 11.90 -4.84
CA THR A 148 8.51 12.59 -3.58
C THR A 148 8.19 11.71 -2.37
N VAL A 149 7.09 10.94 -2.41
CA VAL A 149 6.75 9.98 -1.34
C VAL A 149 7.79 8.87 -1.26
N PHE A 150 8.22 8.32 -2.40
CA PHE A 150 9.29 7.31 -2.42
C PHE A 150 10.59 7.80 -1.82
N GLN A 151 10.98 9.06 -2.09
CA GLN A 151 12.19 9.66 -1.52
C GLN A 151 12.09 9.90 -0.01
N SER A 152 10.87 9.89 0.53
CA SER A 152 10.59 10.18 1.93
C SER A 152 10.56 8.94 2.82
N LEU A 153 10.53 7.73 2.23
CA LEU A 153 10.36 6.46 2.93
C LEU A 153 11.44 5.45 2.52
N PRO A 154 11.90 4.60 3.44
CA PRO A 154 12.85 3.53 3.13
C PRO A 154 12.13 2.33 2.48
N VAL A 155 11.72 2.46 1.24
CA VAL A 155 10.96 1.43 0.52
C VAL A 155 11.87 0.30 0.07
N ASP A 156 11.60 -0.93 0.54
CA ASP A 156 12.35 -2.15 0.19
C ASP A 156 11.94 -2.76 -1.15
N GLY A 157 10.72 -2.46 -1.62
CA GLY A 157 10.25 -2.96 -2.92
C GLY A 157 8.87 -2.43 -3.28
N ILE A 158 8.47 -2.59 -4.54
CA ILE A 158 7.16 -2.15 -5.01
C ILE A 158 6.33 -3.28 -5.62
N VAL A 159 5.02 -3.19 -5.41
CA VAL A 159 4.00 -3.97 -6.11
C VAL A 159 3.25 -3.05 -7.06
N ILE A 160 3.18 -3.42 -8.34
CA ILE A 160 2.47 -2.67 -9.36
C ILE A 160 1.06 -3.21 -9.50
N VAL A 161 0.04 -2.33 -9.38
CA VAL A 161 -1.36 -2.69 -9.58
C VAL A 161 -1.84 -2.14 -10.93
N THR A 162 -2.45 -3.01 -11.73
CA THR A 162 -3.01 -2.68 -13.06
C THR A 162 -4.35 -3.37 -13.29
N THR A 163 -4.97 -3.11 -14.44
CA THR A 163 -6.21 -3.75 -14.91
C THR A 163 -6.05 -4.15 -16.37
N PRO A 164 -6.79 -5.16 -16.92
CA PRO A 164 -6.69 -5.58 -18.31
C PRO A 164 -7.27 -4.50 -19.24
N GLN A 165 -6.45 -3.56 -19.67
CA GLN A 165 -6.79 -2.51 -20.63
C GLN A 165 -5.65 -2.30 -21.61
N ASP A 166 -5.93 -1.72 -22.78
CA ASP A 166 -4.96 -1.57 -23.88
C ASP A 166 -3.65 -0.82 -23.53
N LEU A 167 -3.67 -0.01 -22.48
CA LEU A 167 -2.51 0.77 -22.05
C LEU A 167 -1.62 0.08 -20.99
N VAL A 168 -1.89 -1.19 -20.66
CA VAL A 168 -1.15 -1.93 -19.60
C VAL A 168 0.35 -1.85 -19.84
N THR A 169 0.82 -2.12 -21.04
CA THR A 169 2.25 -2.09 -21.39
C THR A 169 2.89 -0.73 -21.06
N MET A 170 2.25 0.37 -21.46
CA MET A 170 2.78 1.71 -21.20
C MET A 170 2.78 2.05 -19.70
N ILE A 171 1.71 1.67 -19.01
CA ILE A 171 1.52 1.95 -17.58
C ILE A 171 2.55 1.19 -16.74
N VAL A 172 2.72 -0.11 -17.03
CA VAL A 172 3.71 -0.95 -16.34
C VAL A 172 5.13 -0.45 -16.64
N LYS A 173 5.46 -0.15 -17.91
CA LYS A 173 6.78 0.41 -18.26
C LYS A 173 7.08 1.73 -17.54
N LYS A 174 6.10 2.61 -17.37
CA LYS A 174 6.30 3.86 -16.58
C LYS A 174 6.61 3.57 -15.11
N ALA A 175 5.88 2.64 -14.50
CA ALA A 175 6.13 2.24 -13.11
C ALA A 175 7.51 1.58 -12.95
N VAL A 176 7.91 0.74 -13.91
CA VAL A 176 9.24 0.12 -13.95
C VAL A 176 10.34 1.18 -14.08
N ASN A 177 10.19 2.14 -14.99
CA ASN A 177 11.17 3.21 -15.15
C ASN A 177 11.29 4.05 -13.86
N MET A 178 10.19 4.34 -13.20
CA MET A 178 10.19 5.04 -11.92
C MET A 178 10.95 4.24 -10.84
N ALA A 179 10.67 2.94 -10.72
CA ALA A 179 11.35 2.07 -9.78
C ALA A 179 12.87 2.00 -10.03
N ASN A 180 13.26 1.88 -11.31
CA ASN A 180 14.66 1.86 -11.72
C ASN A 180 15.37 3.18 -11.40
N MET A 181 14.71 4.33 -11.63
CA MET A 181 15.25 5.64 -11.27
C MET A 181 15.51 5.77 -9.76
N MET A 182 14.69 5.11 -8.95
CA MET A 182 14.79 5.13 -7.49
C MET A 182 15.66 3.99 -6.94
N ASN A 183 16.14 3.10 -7.81
CA ASN A 183 16.87 1.87 -7.45
C ASN A 183 16.08 1.00 -6.44
N ILE A 184 14.75 0.91 -6.64
CA ILE A 184 13.86 0.11 -5.80
C ILE A 184 13.46 -1.15 -6.57
N PRO A 185 13.60 -2.37 -5.99
CA PRO A 185 13.22 -3.60 -6.65
C PRO A 185 11.71 -3.71 -6.86
N ILE A 186 11.32 -4.35 -7.97
CA ILE A 186 9.92 -4.64 -8.29
C ILE A 186 9.61 -6.05 -7.83
N LEU A 187 8.74 -6.18 -6.84
CA LEU A 187 8.34 -7.48 -6.25
C LEU A 187 7.37 -8.23 -7.17
N GLY A 188 6.62 -7.51 -7.99
CA GLY A 188 5.75 -8.08 -9.00
C GLY A 188 4.54 -7.23 -9.35
N ILE A 189 3.64 -7.82 -10.15
CA ILE A 189 2.45 -7.15 -10.68
C ILE A 189 1.19 -7.88 -10.21
N VAL A 190 0.20 -7.13 -9.75
CA VAL A 190 -1.16 -7.61 -9.48
C VAL A 190 -2.11 -7.02 -10.53
N GLU A 191 -2.78 -7.87 -11.29
CA GLU A 191 -3.83 -7.45 -12.20
C GLU A 191 -5.18 -7.54 -11.50
N ASN A 192 -5.76 -6.41 -11.18
CA ASN A 192 -7.09 -6.33 -10.61
C ASN A 192 -8.15 -6.32 -11.71
N MET A 193 -9.37 -6.79 -11.41
CA MET A 193 -10.48 -6.87 -12.36
C MET A 193 -10.14 -7.69 -13.63
N SER A 194 -9.32 -8.72 -13.47
CA SER A 194 -8.78 -9.51 -14.58
C SER A 194 -9.85 -10.29 -15.32
N TYR A 195 -10.84 -10.80 -14.62
CA TYR A 195 -11.95 -11.56 -15.16
C TYR A 195 -13.17 -11.54 -14.23
N LEU A 196 -14.32 -11.89 -14.80
CA LEU A 196 -15.53 -12.23 -14.06
C LEU A 196 -15.74 -13.74 -14.11
N GLU A 197 -16.02 -14.36 -12.99
CA GLU A 197 -16.40 -15.77 -12.95
C GLU A 197 -17.91 -15.90 -13.00
N CYS A 198 -18.42 -16.64 -13.99
CA CYS A 198 -19.85 -16.89 -14.13
C CYS A 198 -20.37 -17.69 -12.91
N PRO A 199 -21.38 -17.18 -12.18
CA PRO A 199 -21.88 -17.85 -10.98
C PRO A 199 -22.53 -19.20 -11.28
N ASP A 200 -23.02 -19.43 -12.50
CA ASP A 200 -23.74 -20.64 -12.86
C ASP A 200 -22.81 -21.78 -13.32
N CYS A 201 -21.72 -21.44 -14.03
CA CYS A 201 -20.87 -22.46 -14.66
C CYS A 201 -19.37 -22.32 -14.38
N GLY A 202 -18.95 -21.31 -13.60
CA GLY A 202 -17.54 -21.08 -13.28
C GLY A 202 -16.67 -20.60 -14.45
N LYS A 203 -17.24 -20.36 -15.63
CA LYS A 203 -16.48 -19.88 -16.79
C LYS A 203 -15.91 -18.48 -16.53
N LYS A 204 -14.61 -18.30 -16.76
CA LYS A 204 -13.97 -16.99 -16.71
C LYS A 204 -14.29 -16.17 -17.95
N ILE A 205 -14.75 -14.96 -17.74
CA ILE A 205 -15.18 -14.01 -18.79
C ILE A 205 -14.26 -12.80 -18.70
N SER A 206 -13.54 -12.50 -19.78
CA SER A 206 -12.67 -11.33 -19.87
C SER A 206 -13.51 -10.09 -20.22
N VAL A 207 -13.98 -9.38 -19.16
CA VAL A 207 -14.90 -8.22 -19.30
C VAL A 207 -14.24 -7.06 -20.05
N PHE A 208 -12.94 -6.88 -19.87
CA PHE A 208 -12.14 -5.79 -20.46
C PHE A 208 -11.26 -6.28 -21.63
N GLY A 209 -11.58 -7.42 -22.24
CA GLY A 209 -10.75 -8.05 -23.25
C GLY A 209 -9.69 -8.99 -22.67
N GLU A 210 -8.90 -9.58 -23.55
CA GLU A 210 -7.82 -10.49 -23.12
C GLU A 210 -6.65 -9.70 -22.51
N SER A 211 -6.17 -10.18 -21.38
CA SER A 211 -5.05 -9.57 -20.70
C SER A 211 -3.74 -9.82 -21.46
N LYS A 212 -2.98 -8.75 -21.70
CA LYS A 212 -1.62 -8.80 -22.24
C LYS A 212 -0.56 -8.81 -21.12
N LEU A 213 -0.97 -8.93 -19.85
CA LEU A 213 -0.07 -8.81 -18.72
C LEU A 213 1.05 -9.86 -18.74
N ASP A 214 0.74 -11.13 -19.08
CA ASP A 214 1.74 -12.19 -19.06
C ASP A 214 2.87 -11.95 -20.08
N GLU A 215 2.53 -11.40 -21.25
CA GLU A 215 3.50 -11.03 -22.29
C GLU A 215 4.40 -9.88 -21.79
N VAL A 216 3.80 -8.85 -21.21
CA VAL A 216 4.51 -7.67 -20.67
C VAL A 216 5.38 -8.05 -19.49
N ALA A 217 4.87 -8.87 -18.58
CA ALA A 217 5.60 -9.34 -17.41
C ALA A 217 6.83 -10.18 -17.82
N LYS A 218 6.66 -11.05 -18.84
CA LYS A 218 7.75 -11.84 -19.40
C LYS A 218 8.81 -10.96 -20.10
N GLU A 219 8.36 -9.97 -20.89
CA GLU A 219 9.26 -9.01 -21.58
C GLU A 219 10.13 -8.24 -20.55
N LEU A 220 9.54 -7.84 -19.44
CA LEU A 220 10.20 -7.04 -18.41
C LEU A 220 10.86 -7.89 -17.31
N ASN A 221 10.75 -9.21 -17.39
CA ASN A 221 11.24 -10.16 -16.36
C ASN A 221 10.71 -9.83 -14.95
N ILE A 222 9.42 -9.54 -14.85
CA ILE A 222 8.73 -9.21 -13.58
C ILE A 222 7.70 -10.30 -13.29
N PRO A 223 7.62 -10.84 -12.06
CA PRO A 223 6.64 -11.87 -11.74
C PRO A 223 5.21 -11.31 -11.70
N VAL A 224 4.25 -12.08 -12.21
CA VAL A 224 2.82 -11.87 -11.95
C VAL A 224 2.48 -12.49 -10.60
N LEU A 225 2.13 -11.64 -9.64
CA LEU A 225 1.80 -12.07 -8.28
C LEU A 225 0.40 -12.69 -8.22
N ALA A 226 -0.59 -11.98 -8.78
CA ALA A 226 -1.97 -12.43 -8.83
C ALA A 226 -2.75 -11.80 -9.98
N LYS A 227 -3.81 -12.51 -10.43
CA LYS A 227 -4.88 -11.98 -11.27
C LYS A 227 -6.19 -12.10 -10.50
N LEU A 228 -6.79 -10.97 -10.14
CA LEU A 228 -7.94 -10.90 -9.26
C LEU A 228 -9.24 -10.80 -10.06
N PRO A 229 -10.27 -11.57 -9.69
CA PRO A 229 -11.58 -11.49 -10.33
C PRO A 229 -12.34 -10.23 -9.90
N ILE A 230 -13.34 -9.88 -10.71
CA ILE A 230 -14.38 -8.94 -10.32
C ILE A 230 -15.36 -9.69 -9.43
N ARG A 231 -15.52 -9.24 -8.16
CA ARG A 231 -16.44 -9.83 -7.18
C ARG A 231 -17.26 -8.74 -6.51
N SER A 232 -18.56 -8.80 -6.62
CA SER A 232 -19.50 -7.86 -5.99
C SER A 232 -19.47 -7.96 -4.46
N GLU A 233 -19.18 -9.14 -3.92
CA GLU A 233 -19.05 -9.40 -2.49
C GLU A 233 -17.93 -8.55 -1.87
N ILE A 234 -16.82 -8.37 -2.57
CA ILE A 234 -15.68 -7.55 -2.09
C ILE A 234 -16.12 -6.08 -2.00
N ALA A 235 -16.80 -5.56 -3.02
CA ALA A 235 -17.33 -4.20 -2.99
C ALA A 235 -18.30 -4.00 -1.80
N SER A 236 -19.17 -4.96 -1.54
CA SER A 236 -20.08 -4.94 -0.40
C SER A 236 -19.35 -4.97 0.94
N LEU A 237 -18.25 -5.73 1.06
CA LEU A 237 -17.42 -5.76 2.27
C LEU A 237 -16.72 -4.43 2.50
N VAL A 238 -16.19 -3.80 1.46
CA VAL A 238 -15.57 -2.47 1.53
C VAL A 238 -16.59 -1.41 1.99
N ASP A 239 -17.78 -1.41 1.41
CA ASP A 239 -18.85 -0.46 1.81
C ASP A 239 -19.28 -0.63 3.26
N LYS A 240 -19.19 -1.85 3.80
CA LYS A 240 -19.46 -2.17 5.21
C LYS A 240 -18.27 -1.94 6.15
N GLY A 241 -17.11 -1.53 5.63
CA GLY A 241 -15.87 -1.41 6.40
C GLY A 241 -15.37 -2.74 6.97
N ALA A 242 -15.48 -3.79 6.17
CA ALA A 242 -15.19 -5.16 6.58
C ALA A 242 -14.29 -5.90 5.55
N VAL A 243 -13.40 -5.17 4.88
CA VAL A 243 -12.49 -5.73 3.84
C VAL A 243 -11.64 -6.89 4.36
N GLU A 244 -11.36 -6.94 5.65
CA GLU A 244 -10.62 -8.03 6.31
C GLU A 244 -11.33 -9.39 6.23
N LEU A 245 -12.62 -9.41 5.92
CA LEU A 245 -13.39 -10.65 5.72
C LEU A 245 -13.33 -11.16 4.27
N ALA A 246 -12.62 -10.44 3.38
CA ALA A 246 -12.47 -10.86 1.99
C ALA A 246 -11.44 -12.00 1.89
N GLU A 247 -11.92 -13.20 1.59
CA GLU A 247 -11.06 -14.37 1.33
C GLU A 247 -10.71 -14.43 -0.15
N ILE A 248 -9.45 -14.13 -0.48
CA ILE A 248 -8.93 -14.15 -1.85
C ILE A 248 -7.68 -15.03 -1.87
N LYS A 249 -7.85 -16.26 -2.32
CA LYS A 249 -6.77 -17.27 -2.34
C LYS A 249 -5.56 -16.82 -3.15
N GLU A 250 -5.80 -16.13 -4.26
CA GLU A 250 -4.76 -15.61 -5.14
C GLU A 250 -3.81 -14.64 -4.42
N LEU A 251 -4.29 -13.95 -3.39
CA LEU A 251 -3.46 -13.03 -2.60
C LEU A 251 -2.65 -13.72 -1.51
N TYR A 252 -3.06 -14.89 -1.04
CA TYR A 252 -2.23 -15.67 -0.13
C TYR A 252 -0.95 -16.15 -0.82
N ASP A 253 -1.06 -16.61 -2.08
CA ASP A 253 0.11 -17.00 -2.89
C ASP A 253 0.98 -15.77 -3.24
N ALA A 254 0.34 -14.63 -3.53
CA ALA A 254 1.04 -13.38 -3.77
C ALA A 254 1.84 -12.91 -2.55
N ALA A 255 1.29 -13.06 -1.34
CA ALA A 255 1.98 -12.74 -0.09
C ALA A 255 3.24 -13.59 0.10
N ASP A 256 3.19 -14.89 -0.19
CA ASP A 256 4.38 -15.76 -0.12
C ASP A 256 5.45 -15.33 -1.13
N LYS A 257 5.08 -15.09 -2.38
CA LYS A 257 6.00 -14.62 -3.41
C LYS A 257 6.68 -13.30 -3.03
N ILE A 258 5.93 -12.36 -2.41
CA ILE A 258 6.50 -11.09 -1.93
C ILE A 258 7.54 -11.35 -0.83
N LYS A 259 7.24 -12.24 0.12
CA LYS A 259 8.19 -12.61 1.18
C LYS A 259 9.46 -13.19 0.61
N ASP A 260 9.35 -14.12 -0.33
CA ASP A 260 10.50 -14.76 -0.98
C ASP A 260 11.35 -13.71 -1.72
N CYS A 261 10.74 -12.82 -2.49
CA CYS A 261 11.46 -11.74 -3.19
C CYS A 261 12.23 -10.84 -2.22
N LEU A 262 11.64 -10.47 -1.08
CA LEU A 262 12.27 -9.59 -0.09
C LEU A 262 13.42 -10.27 0.67
N LEU A 263 13.39 -11.58 0.84
CA LEU A 263 14.50 -12.35 1.42
C LEU A 263 15.71 -12.34 0.47
N TYR A 264 15.49 -12.62 -0.83
CA TYR A 264 16.57 -12.61 -1.83
C TYR A 264 17.24 -11.24 -1.98
N THR A 265 16.50 -10.15 -1.87
CA THR A 265 17.06 -8.78 -1.97
C THR A 265 17.89 -8.40 -0.73
N SER A 266 17.62 -8.98 0.44
CA SER A 266 18.41 -8.75 1.65
C SER A 266 19.79 -9.44 1.57
N ASP A 267 19.81 -10.68 1.10
CA ASP A 267 21.05 -11.47 1.00
C ASP A 267 22.01 -10.90 -0.06
N ALA A 268 21.47 -10.31 -1.14
CA ALA A 268 22.28 -9.68 -2.19
C ALA A 268 22.84 -8.30 -1.81
N ALA A 269 22.38 -7.69 -0.73
CA ALA A 269 22.89 -6.40 -0.23
C ALA A 269 24.00 -6.57 0.82
N ASP A 270 24.16 -7.79 1.36
CA ASP A 270 25.17 -8.14 2.36
C ASP A 270 26.44 -8.79 1.74
N GLU A 271 26.46 -9.03 0.41
CA GLU A 271 27.63 -9.44 -0.38
C GLU A 271 28.29 -8.23 -1.10
#